data_030a9abb8cc6b76f2f367a003302d153
#
_entry.id   030a9abb8cc6b76f2f367a003302d153
#
_cell.length_a   1.000
_cell.length_b   1.000
_cell.length_c   1.000
_cell.angle_alpha   90.00
_cell.angle_beta   90.00
_cell.angle_gamma   90.00
#
_symmetry.space_group_name_H-M   'P 1'
#
loop_
_entity.id
_entity.type
_entity.pdbx_description
1 polymer ?
#
loop_
_entity_poly.entity_id
_entity_poly.type
_entity_poly.pdbx_seq_one_letter_code
_entity_poly.pdbx_strand_id
1 'polypeptide(L)'
;ALFCVTTNQHEPELSPEMITALEAEGWVKSKNVFGECLVMPKAEREKIIPVLANALINWRITSNQARTFSLMETLALAVSDNANHIAGAIRTKLIEEGDKPKAKLIIDETAGAEVFVTLPCASYVVTVNERATALEEAEKKLTDMMMAFDYENQ
;
A
#
# COMPACT_ATOMS: atom_id res chain seq x y z
N ALA A 1 7.24 -10.24 1.86
CA ALA A 1 8.25 -9.22 1.97
C ALA A 1 8.92 -8.97 0.62
N LEU A 2 8.62 -7.85 -0.04
CA LEU A 2 9.14 -7.52 -1.37
C LEU A 2 10.65 -7.24 -1.37
N PHE A 3 11.21 -6.85 -0.23
CA PHE A 3 12.61 -6.46 -0.11
C PHE A 3 13.44 -7.39 0.77
N CYS A 4 12.84 -8.46 1.26
CA CYS A 4 13.49 -9.43 2.12
C CYS A 4 13.24 -10.84 1.58
N VAL A 5 14.28 -11.65 1.56
CA VAL A 5 14.19 -13.08 1.24
C VAL A 5 14.46 -13.84 2.53
N THR A 6 13.49 -14.62 3.00
CA THR A 6 13.65 -15.43 4.20
C THR A 6 14.63 -16.56 3.94
N THR A 7 15.53 -16.79 4.90
CA THR A 7 16.48 -17.91 4.89
C THR A 7 15.97 -19.09 5.70
N ASN A 8 14.73 -19.02 6.19
CA ASN A 8 14.16 -19.95 7.15
C ASN A 8 13.40 -21.13 6.50
N GLN A 9 13.32 -22.21 7.22
CA GLN A 9 13.08 -23.63 6.93
C GLN A 9 11.72 -24.03 6.35
N HIS A 10 10.83 -23.13 5.93
CA HIS A 10 9.47 -23.53 5.52
C HIS A 10 9.09 -23.17 4.08
N GLU A 11 9.95 -22.49 3.38
CA GLU A 11 9.80 -22.16 1.95
C GLU A 11 11.07 -22.59 1.20
N PRO A 12 11.09 -22.67 -0.12
CA PRO A 12 12.23 -23.22 -0.85
C PRO A 12 13.50 -22.56 -0.37
N GLU A 13 14.24 -23.32 0.42
CA GLU A 13 15.44 -22.86 1.09
C GLU A 13 16.39 -22.29 0.05
N LEU A 14 16.82 -21.06 0.28
CA LEU A 14 17.95 -20.55 -0.46
C LEU A 14 19.13 -21.48 -0.20
N SER A 15 19.72 -22.02 -1.26
CA SER A 15 20.92 -22.82 -1.09
C SER A 15 22.05 -21.95 -0.49
N PRO A 16 23.00 -22.55 0.24
CA PRO A 16 24.14 -21.79 0.77
C PRO A 16 24.90 -21.01 -0.31
N GLU A 17 24.92 -21.53 -1.53
CA GLU A 17 25.52 -20.87 -2.70
C GLU A 17 24.76 -19.60 -3.11
N MET A 18 23.40 -19.66 -3.10
CA MET A 18 22.56 -18.50 -3.37
C MET A 18 22.70 -17.43 -2.29
N ILE A 19 22.75 -17.83 -1.03
CA ILE A 19 22.99 -16.89 0.09
C ILE A 19 24.33 -16.18 -0.10
N THR A 20 25.40 -16.93 -0.41
CA THR A 20 26.72 -16.36 -0.65
C THR A 20 26.72 -15.42 -1.86
N ALA A 21 26.00 -15.76 -2.92
CA ALA A 21 25.88 -14.92 -4.10
C ALA A 21 25.13 -13.61 -3.79
N LEU A 22 24.03 -13.66 -3.05
CA LEU A 22 23.28 -12.48 -2.64
C LEU A 22 24.11 -11.57 -1.72
N GLU A 23 24.84 -12.15 -0.76
CA GLU A 23 25.76 -11.40 0.09
C GLU A 23 26.87 -10.69 -0.71
N ALA A 24 27.39 -11.36 -1.75
CA ALA A 24 28.36 -10.76 -2.65
C ALA A 24 27.78 -9.59 -3.48
N GLU A 25 26.46 -9.61 -3.74
CA GLU A 25 25.70 -8.51 -4.36
C GLU A 25 25.33 -7.40 -3.36
N GLY A 26 25.73 -7.51 -2.10
CA GLY A 26 25.51 -6.50 -1.07
C GLY A 26 24.19 -6.64 -0.29
N TRP A 27 23.55 -7.81 -0.36
CA TRP A 27 22.41 -8.10 0.52
C TRP A 27 22.90 -8.25 1.97
N VAL A 28 22.11 -7.73 2.91
CA VAL A 28 22.46 -7.65 4.33
C VAL A 28 21.62 -8.63 5.14
N LYS A 29 22.27 -9.37 6.04
CA LYS A 29 21.58 -10.25 6.99
C LYS A 29 20.76 -9.41 7.96
N SER A 30 19.53 -9.81 8.17
CA SER A 30 18.60 -9.20 9.12
C SER A 30 17.64 -10.24 9.67
N LYS A 31 16.72 -9.80 10.53
CA LYS A 31 15.66 -10.64 11.10
C LYS A 31 14.36 -9.88 11.08
N ASN A 32 13.32 -10.50 10.58
CA ASN A 32 11.96 -9.97 10.59
C ASN A 32 11.01 -10.89 11.37
N VAL A 33 9.71 -10.60 11.36
CA VAL A 33 8.68 -11.40 12.06
C VAL A 33 8.60 -12.86 11.60
N PHE A 34 9.13 -13.19 10.43
CA PHE A 34 9.17 -14.54 9.87
C PHE A 34 10.49 -15.27 10.14
N GLY A 35 11.48 -14.60 10.74
CA GLY A 35 12.77 -15.18 11.06
C GLY A 35 13.95 -14.47 10.38
N GLU A 36 15.04 -15.21 10.21
CA GLU A 36 16.24 -14.70 9.54
C GLU A 36 15.98 -14.45 8.06
N CYS A 37 16.50 -13.36 7.54
CA CYS A 37 16.32 -12.96 6.15
C CYS A 37 17.54 -12.21 5.60
N LEU A 38 17.62 -12.11 4.27
CA LEU A 38 18.50 -11.21 3.56
C LEU A 38 17.69 -10.03 3.04
N VAL A 39 18.16 -8.83 3.32
CA VAL A 39 17.54 -7.57 2.89
C VAL A 39 18.26 -7.03 1.68
N MET A 40 17.49 -6.66 0.66
CA MET A 40 17.99 -6.06 -0.57
C MET A 40 18.81 -4.79 -0.29
N PRO A 41 19.90 -4.53 -1.03
CA PRO A 41 20.69 -3.32 -0.90
C PRO A 41 19.84 -2.04 -0.98
N LYS A 42 20.15 -1.06 -0.14
CA LYS A 42 19.41 0.21 -0.06
C LYS A 42 19.28 0.90 -1.42
N ALA A 43 20.36 0.95 -2.19
CA ALA A 43 20.35 1.57 -3.51
C ALA A 43 19.38 0.94 -4.50
N GLU A 44 19.13 -0.36 -4.38
CA GLU A 44 18.13 -1.06 -5.22
C GLU A 44 16.72 -0.82 -4.70
N ARG A 45 16.52 -0.82 -3.36
CA ARG A 45 15.22 -0.47 -2.76
C ARG A 45 14.77 0.92 -3.18
N GLU A 46 15.66 1.91 -3.13
CA GLU A 46 15.37 3.30 -3.51
C GLU A 46 14.90 3.46 -4.96
N LYS A 47 15.32 2.57 -5.86
CA LYS A 47 14.83 2.55 -7.25
C LYS A 47 13.44 1.92 -7.37
N ILE A 48 13.17 0.87 -6.58
CA ILE A 48 11.94 0.07 -6.68
C ILE A 48 10.78 0.73 -5.93
N ILE A 49 11.03 1.36 -4.79
CA ILE A 49 10.00 1.93 -3.91
C ILE A 49 9.06 2.90 -4.64
N PRO A 50 9.53 3.91 -5.39
CA PRO A 50 8.63 4.81 -6.10
C PRO A 50 7.76 4.10 -7.14
N VAL A 51 8.33 3.15 -7.87
CA VAL A 51 7.61 2.36 -8.87
C VAL A 51 6.52 1.50 -8.20
N LEU A 52 6.84 0.90 -7.06
CA LEU A 52 5.89 0.12 -6.28
C LEU A 52 4.75 0.98 -5.72
N ALA A 53 5.07 2.14 -5.13
CA ALA A 53 4.07 3.08 -4.62
C ALA A 53 3.11 3.52 -5.74
N ASN A 54 3.65 3.90 -6.89
CA ASN A 54 2.86 4.25 -8.07
C ASN A 54 1.97 3.08 -8.51
N ALA A 55 2.52 1.87 -8.61
CA ALA A 55 1.75 0.68 -9.01
C ALA A 55 0.61 0.36 -8.04
N LEU A 56 0.81 0.52 -6.73
CA LEU A 56 -0.22 0.28 -5.72
C LEU A 56 -1.37 1.29 -5.80
N ILE A 57 -1.06 2.56 -6.02
CA ILE A 57 -2.07 3.64 -6.07
C ILE A 57 -2.82 3.63 -7.39
N ASN A 58 -2.13 3.37 -8.49
CA ASN A 58 -2.70 3.35 -9.83
C ASN A 58 -3.12 1.96 -10.30
N TRP A 59 -3.17 0.98 -9.38
CA TRP A 59 -3.56 -0.37 -9.72
C TRP A 59 -4.97 -0.43 -10.28
N ARG A 60 -5.10 -1.07 -11.44
CA ARG A 60 -6.38 -1.27 -12.13
C ARG A 60 -6.50 -2.71 -12.60
N ILE A 61 -7.68 -3.29 -12.44
CA ILE A 61 -7.95 -4.61 -13.01
C ILE A 61 -8.19 -4.45 -14.51
N THR A 62 -7.24 -4.93 -15.31
CA THR A 62 -7.34 -4.98 -16.78
C THR A 62 -7.65 -6.40 -17.26
N SER A 63 -8.54 -7.12 -16.58
CA SER A 63 -8.92 -8.44 -17.04
C SER A 63 -9.68 -8.34 -18.38
N ASN A 64 -9.36 -9.23 -19.31
CA ASN A 64 -10.02 -9.32 -20.60
C ASN A 64 -11.48 -9.77 -20.41
N GLN A 65 -12.35 -8.82 -20.18
CA GLN A 65 -13.77 -9.07 -19.99
C GLN A 65 -14.51 -8.49 -21.19
N ALA A 66 -14.80 -9.34 -22.14
CA ALA A 66 -15.52 -8.99 -23.37
C ALA A 66 -16.93 -8.39 -23.11
N ARG A 67 -17.40 -8.32 -21.87
CA ARG A 67 -18.75 -7.88 -21.52
C ARG A 67 -18.90 -7.02 -20.28
N THR A 68 -17.88 -6.81 -19.47
CA THR A 68 -18.01 -6.03 -18.22
C THR A 68 -16.80 -5.13 -18.04
N PHE A 69 -17.01 -3.83 -18.23
CA PHE A 69 -16.02 -2.83 -17.83
C PHE A 69 -16.20 -2.55 -16.33
N SER A 70 -15.22 -2.90 -15.53
CA SER A 70 -15.12 -2.38 -14.18
C SER A 70 -14.38 -1.05 -14.25
N LEU A 71 -15.11 0.04 -14.14
CA LEU A 71 -14.52 1.35 -13.89
C LEU A 71 -14.08 1.37 -12.42
N MET A 72 -12.85 0.92 -12.16
CA MET A 72 -12.22 1.10 -10.87
C MET A 72 -11.63 2.50 -10.82
N GLU A 73 -12.25 3.35 -10.04
CA GLU A 73 -11.76 4.68 -9.73
C GLU A 73 -11.40 4.73 -8.25
N THR A 74 -10.22 5.20 -7.93
CA THR A 74 -9.80 5.40 -6.56
C THR A 74 -10.46 6.66 -6.03
N LEU A 75 -11.42 6.50 -5.13
CA LEU A 75 -12.17 7.60 -4.56
C LEU A 75 -11.49 8.18 -3.32
N ALA A 76 -10.93 7.33 -2.48
CA ALA A 76 -10.20 7.75 -1.29
C ALA A 76 -9.13 6.72 -0.93
N LEU A 77 -8.06 7.18 -0.31
CA LEU A 77 -6.95 6.38 0.21
C LEU A 77 -6.65 6.78 1.65
N ALA A 78 -6.36 5.80 2.48
CA ALA A 78 -5.83 6.02 3.82
C ALA A 78 -4.41 5.44 3.89
N VAL A 79 -3.46 6.22 4.37
CA VAL A 79 -2.06 5.84 4.52
C VAL A 79 -1.64 6.04 5.97
N SER A 80 -1.05 5.00 6.58
CA SER A 80 -0.50 5.05 7.95
C SER A 80 0.56 3.96 8.11
N ASP A 81 1.44 4.15 9.07
CA ASP A 81 2.37 3.14 9.61
C ASP A 81 1.69 2.17 10.59
N ASN A 82 0.46 2.45 11.00
CA ASN A 82 -0.29 1.66 11.94
C ASN A 82 -1.57 1.09 11.30
N ALA A 83 -1.64 -0.23 11.20
CA ALA A 83 -2.78 -0.93 10.61
C ALA A 83 -4.13 -0.61 11.32
N ASN A 84 -4.11 -0.36 12.65
CA ASN A 84 -5.31 -0.01 13.39
C ASN A 84 -5.88 1.36 12.97
N HIS A 85 -5.03 2.29 12.59
CA HIS A 85 -5.46 3.60 12.09
C HIS A 85 -6.15 3.47 10.72
N ILE A 86 -5.68 2.59 9.86
CA ILE A 86 -6.25 2.36 8.53
C ILE A 86 -7.63 1.70 8.63
N ALA A 87 -7.79 0.73 9.53
CA ALA A 87 -9.01 -0.08 9.64
C ALA A 87 -10.28 0.74 9.92
N GLY A 88 -10.13 1.90 10.56
CA GLY A 88 -11.26 2.79 10.89
C GLY A 88 -11.41 4.01 9.99
N ALA A 89 -10.39 4.33 9.18
CA ALA A 89 -10.30 5.60 8.47
C ALA A 89 -11.36 5.76 7.38
N ILE A 90 -11.72 4.70 6.69
CA ILE A 90 -12.73 4.69 5.63
C ILE A 90 -13.80 3.65 5.98
N ARG A 91 -15.03 4.10 6.10
CA ARG A 91 -16.19 3.25 6.45
C ARG A 91 -17.32 3.43 5.43
N THR A 92 -18.26 2.53 5.44
CA THR A 92 -19.50 2.65 4.65
C THR A 92 -20.69 2.79 5.57
N LYS A 93 -21.61 3.69 5.22
CA LYS A 93 -22.92 3.81 5.86
C LYS A 93 -24.00 3.51 4.85
N LEU A 94 -24.94 2.68 5.23
CA LEU A 94 -26.17 2.48 4.46
C LEU A 94 -27.11 3.67 4.69
N ILE A 95 -27.55 4.26 3.58
CA ILE A 95 -28.56 5.33 3.59
C ILE A 95 -29.83 4.69 3.06
N GLU A 96 -30.82 4.59 3.90
CA GLU A 96 -32.13 3.97 3.59
C GLU A 96 -33.15 4.99 3.02
N GLU A 97 -32.73 6.22 2.79
CA GLU A 97 -33.58 7.27 2.23
C GLU A 97 -33.78 7.04 0.71
N GLY A 98 -35.04 6.81 0.30
CA GLY A 98 -35.44 6.60 -1.07
C GLY A 98 -35.85 5.15 -1.40
N ASP A 99 -36.27 4.93 -2.66
CA ASP A 99 -36.77 3.63 -3.14
C ASP A 99 -35.77 2.48 -3.12
N LYS A 100 -34.47 2.80 -3.04
CA LYS A 100 -33.38 1.82 -3.00
C LYS A 100 -32.30 2.27 -2.00
N PRO A 101 -31.88 1.40 -1.09
CA PRO A 101 -30.80 1.71 -0.17
C PRO A 101 -29.47 1.96 -0.95
N LYS A 102 -28.73 2.99 -0.56
CA LYS A 102 -27.45 3.36 -1.14
C LYS A 102 -26.36 3.27 -0.09
N ALA A 103 -25.19 2.77 -0.47
CA ALA A 103 -24.01 2.83 0.36
C ALA A 103 -23.31 4.19 0.17
N LYS A 104 -22.98 4.86 1.27
CA LYS A 104 -22.21 6.10 1.29
C LYS A 104 -20.90 5.88 2.05
N LEU A 105 -19.79 6.32 1.49
CA LEU A 105 -18.51 6.33 2.18
C LEU A 105 -18.48 7.44 3.23
N ILE A 106 -17.91 7.14 4.38
CA ILE A 106 -17.64 8.08 5.45
C ILE A 106 -16.16 8.03 5.74
N ILE A 107 -15.51 9.18 5.70
CA ILE A 107 -14.10 9.34 6.06
C ILE A 107 -14.03 9.77 7.52
N ASP A 108 -13.27 9.03 8.32
CA ASP A 108 -12.94 9.39 9.70
C ASP A 108 -11.55 10.03 9.72
N GLU A 109 -11.53 11.35 9.67
CA GLU A 109 -10.28 12.13 9.70
C GLU A 109 -9.58 12.10 11.07
N THR A 110 -10.25 11.56 12.10
CA THR A 110 -9.70 11.42 13.45
C THR A 110 -9.06 10.05 13.70
N ALA A 111 -9.13 9.14 12.73
CA ALA A 111 -8.64 7.77 12.88
C ALA A 111 -7.10 7.65 13.02
N GLY A 112 -6.36 8.76 12.83
CA GLY A 112 -4.90 8.79 12.92
C GLY A 112 -4.16 8.35 11.65
N ALA A 113 -4.89 7.98 10.59
CA ALA A 113 -4.36 7.80 9.26
C ALA A 113 -4.44 9.11 8.46
N GLU A 114 -3.49 9.32 7.56
CA GLU A 114 -3.60 10.41 6.58
C GLU A 114 -4.52 9.97 5.45
N VAL A 115 -5.59 10.73 5.23
CA VAL A 115 -6.63 10.39 4.25
C VAL A 115 -6.56 11.34 3.06
N PHE A 116 -6.55 10.76 1.88
CA PHE A 116 -6.50 11.47 0.60
C PHE A 116 -7.80 11.18 -0.16
N VAL A 117 -8.53 12.24 -0.51
CA VAL A 117 -9.85 12.13 -1.15
C VAL A 117 -9.81 12.81 -2.51
N THR A 118 -10.19 12.08 -3.55
CA THR A 118 -10.22 12.59 -4.93
C THR A 118 -11.45 13.44 -5.20
N LEU A 119 -11.38 14.35 -6.18
CA LEU A 119 -12.53 15.18 -6.58
C LEU A 119 -13.77 14.38 -6.99
N PRO A 120 -13.65 13.23 -7.70
CA PRO A 120 -14.82 12.40 -8.02
C PRO A 120 -15.60 11.91 -6.82
N CYS A 121 -14.99 11.89 -5.64
CA CYS A 121 -15.63 11.49 -4.40
C CYS A 121 -16.64 12.49 -3.84
N ALA A 122 -16.63 13.74 -4.24
CA ALA A 122 -17.45 14.81 -3.67
C ALA A 122 -18.94 14.48 -3.56
N SER A 123 -19.48 13.66 -4.48
CA SER A 123 -20.88 13.21 -4.45
C SER A 123 -21.13 11.98 -3.58
N TYR A 124 -20.10 11.24 -3.19
CA TYR A 124 -20.20 9.93 -2.54
C TYR A 124 -19.65 9.93 -1.12
N VAL A 125 -18.77 10.86 -0.79
CA VAL A 125 -18.04 10.91 0.48
C VAL A 125 -18.46 12.12 1.30
N VAL A 126 -18.63 11.92 2.58
CA VAL A 126 -18.90 13.01 3.55
C VAL A 126 -17.55 13.48 4.07
N THR A 127 -16.96 14.43 3.38
CA THR A 127 -15.71 15.10 3.74
C THR A 127 -15.66 16.48 3.09
N VAL A 128 -14.77 17.32 3.56
CA VAL A 128 -14.46 18.64 2.97
C VAL A 128 -13.03 18.70 2.42
N ASN A 129 -12.34 17.55 2.37
CA ASN A 129 -10.92 17.45 2.07
C ASN A 129 -10.65 16.88 0.67
N GLU A 130 -11.58 17.05 -0.27
CA GLU A 130 -11.35 16.63 -1.66
C GLU A 130 -10.28 17.47 -2.33
N ARG A 131 -9.33 16.82 -3.00
CA ARG A 131 -8.22 17.46 -3.68
C ARG A 131 -7.95 16.86 -5.04
N ALA A 132 -7.64 17.72 -6.02
CA ALA A 132 -7.23 17.28 -7.35
C ALA A 132 -5.91 16.48 -7.33
N THR A 133 -5.03 16.81 -6.38
CA THR A 133 -3.69 16.22 -6.21
C THR A 133 -3.67 15.04 -5.23
N ALA A 134 -4.83 14.56 -4.78
CA ALA A 134 -4.93 13.56 -3.72
C ALA A 134 -4.12 12.27 -4.01
N LEU A 135 -4.15 11.77 -5.24
CA LEU A 135 -3.42 10.53 -5.61
C LEU A 135 -1.90 10.76 -5.64
N GLU A 136 -1.47 11.91 -6.14
CA GLU A 136 -0.05 12.28 -6.20
C GLU A 136 0.52 12.48 -4.78
N GLU A 137 -0.25 13.13 -3.92
CA GLU A 137 0.12 13.32 -2.51
C GLU A 137 0.16 11.98 -1.75
N ALA A 138 -0.78 11.08 -2.00
CA ALA A 138 -0.79 9.74 -1.42
C ALA A 138 0.40 8.91 -1.89
N GLU A 139 0.74 8.96 -3.18
CA GLU A 139 1.91 8.29 -3.75
C GLU A 139 3.21 8.79 -3.10
N LYS A 140 3.34 10.11 -2.99
CA LYS A 140 4.48 10.72 -2.32
C LYS A 140 4.57 10.28 -0.86
N LYS A 141 3.48 10.34 -0.11
CA LYS A 141 3.43 9.94 1.29
C LYS A 141 3.83 8.47 1.47
N LEU A 142 3.27 7.58 0.65
CA LEU A 142 3.61 6.16 0.69
C LEU A 142 5.09 5.92 0.37
N THR A 143 5.61 6.59 -0.64
CA THR A 143 7.03 6.54 -1.02
C THR A 143 7.91 7.01 0.13
N ASP A 144 7.62 8.16 0.73
CA ASP A 144 8.40 8.72 1.83
C ASP A 144 8.41 7.79 3.05
N MET A 145 7.27 7.18 3.39
CA MET A 145 7.17 6.21 4.49
C MET A 145 7.97 4.94 4.20
N MET A 146 7.88 4.41 2.98
CA MET A 146 8.65 3.23 2.58
C MET A 146 10.16 3.51 2.53
N MET A 147 10.56 4.72 2.14
CA MET A 147 11.97 5.13 2.15
C MET A 147 12.52 5.30 3.58
N ALA A 148 11.69 5.80 4.49
CA ALA A 148 12.06 6.04 5.89
C ALA A 148 12.09 4.76 6.74
N PHE A 149 11.47 3.66 6.27
CA PHE A 149 11.39 2.42 7.03
C PHE A 149 12.76 1.76 7.18
N ASP A 150 13.09 1.33 8.40
CA ASP A 150 14.32 0.59 8.69
C ASP A 150 14.13 -0.90 8.38
N TYR A 151 14.51 -1.30 7.17
CA TYR A 151 14.42 -2.71 6.73
C TYR A 151 15.47 -3.61 7.35
N GLU A 152 16.50 -3.04 7.95
CA GLU A 152 17.63 -3.80 8.50
C GLU A 152 17.43 -4.14 9.98
N ASN A 153 16.60 -3.36 10.69
CA ASN A 153 16.29 -3.54 12.12
C ASN A 153 14.76 -3.64 12.34
N GLN A 154 14.15 -4.71 11.84
CA GLN A 154 12.70 -4.93 11.92
C GLN A 154 12.27 -5.62 13.22
#